data_4b038b0c0777c76ddf0cd27d19842f6f
#
_entry.id   4b038b0c0777c76ddf0cd27d19842f6f
#
_cell.length_a   1.000
_cell.length_b   1.000
_cell.length_c   1.000
_cell.angle_alpha   90.00
_cell.angle_beta   90.00
_cell.angle_gamma   90.00
#
_symmetry.space_group_name_H-M   'P 1'
#
loop_
_entity.id
_entity.type
_entity.pdbx_description
1 polymer ?
#
loop_
_entity_poly.entity_id
_entity_poly.type
_entity_poly.pdbx_seq_one_letter_code
_entity_poly.pdbx_strand_id
1 'polypeptide(L)'
;NRKENQKMNIIEWLRVIFLGIVEGITEWLPVSSTGHLILVDAFWKTSAPEVFTAEFTEMFDVVIQLGAILAVVTVFFYKLNPFSARKTKEQKHNTIELWKKVIIGCIPAGVIGILFNDLIDKYLMNWLVVAIMLIVVGIAFIAIEMRNQKVRPSIVKFTQLSYKTAFIIGVFQLLSLIPGTSRSGITIIGGMLFGCSRFIAAEYTFYLAIPVMFGASGLKLVKFLVKGGGFSAEQFFVVLLAMVVSYGVSMIVIKFLMPVSYTHLTLPTNSLV
;
A
#
# COMPACT_ATOMS: atom_id res chain seq x y z
N ASN A 1 -8.99 -4.40 44.53
CA ASN A 1 -8.69 -3.86 43.16
C ASN A 1 -8.07 -4.98 42.32
N ARG A 2 -8.91 -5.89 41.84
CA ARG A 2 -8.52 -6.82 40.78
C ARG A 2 -8.50 -6.01 39.50
N LYS A 3 -7.32 -5.60 39.02
CA LYS A 3 -7.08 -5.44 37.59
C LYS A 3 -7.18 -6.86 37.02
N GLU A 4 -8.33 -7.26 36.55
CA GLU A 4 -8.43 -8.41 35.67
C GLU A 4 -7.50 -8.11 34.50
N ASN A 5 -6.44 -8.88 34.37
CA ASN A 5 -5.67 -8.98 33.12
C ASN A 5 -6.70 -9.33 32.04
N GLN A 6 -7.19 -8.33 31.32
CA GLN A 6 -8.07 -8.54 30.17
C GLN A 6 -7.22 -9.14 29.04
N LYS A 7 -7.05 -10.46 29.12
CA LYS A 7 -6.42 -11.27 28.08
C LYS A 7 -7.24 -11.15 26.80
N MET A 8 -6.59 -11.38 25.68
CA MET A 8 -7.23 -11.49 24.37
C MET A 8 -8.43 -12.46 24.44
N ASN A 9 -9.62 -11.94 24.26
CA ASN A 9 -10.84 -12.74 24.17
C ASN A 9 -11.18 -13.05 22.69
N ILE A 10 -12.16 -13.90 22.46
CA ILE A 10 -12.56 -14.30 21.11
C ILE A 10 -12.99 -13.11 20.24
N ILE A 11 -13.60 -12.08 20.83
CA ILE A 11 -14.07 -10.88 20.13
C ILE A 11 -12.86 -10.07 19.63
N GLU A 12 -11.78 -9.97 20.42
CA GLU A 12 -10.54 -9.30 20.00
C GLU A 12 -9.84 -10.06 18.89
N TRP A 13 -9.81 -11.40 18.94
CA TRP A 13 -9.27 -12.20 17.84
C TRP A 13 -10.07 -12.01 16.55
N LEU A 14 -11.40 -11.93 16.64
CA LEU A 14 -12.25 -11.60 15.49
C LEU A 14 -12.00 -10.18 14.96
N ARG A 15 -11.76 -9.20 15.85
CA ARG A 15 -11.36 -7.84 15.46
C ARG A 15 -10.04 -7.84 14.72
N VAL A 16 -9.03 -8.57 15.18
CA VAL A 16 -7.73 -8.71 14.51
C VAL A 16 -7.88 -9.32 13.11
N ILE A 17 -8.69 -10.37 12.97
CA ILE A 17 -9.01 -10.95 11.65
C ILE A 17 -9.68 -9.91 10.76
N PHE A 18 -10.65 -9.16 11.29
CA PHE A 18 -11.35 -8.14 10.53
C PHE A 18 -10.42 -7.01 10.07
N LEU A 19 -9.51 -6.53 10.94
CA LEU A 19 -8.47 -5.57 10.56
C LEU A 19 -7.59 -6.10 9.42
N GLY A 20 -7.17 -7.36 9.49
CA GLY A 20 -6.41 -8.01 8.41
C GLY A 20 -7.19 -8.08 7.09
N ILE A 21 -8.51 -8.33 7.13
CA ILE A 21 -9.38 -8.33 5.95
C ILE A 21 -9.47 -6.91 5.36
N VAL A 22 -9.75 -5.92 6.21
CA VAL A 22 -9.84 -4.51 5.79
C VAL A 22 -8.54 -4.08 5.14
N GLU A 23 -7.40 -4.33 5.76
CA GLU A 23 -6.08 -4.02 5.20
C GLU A 23 -5.87 -4.71 3.85
N GLY A 24 -6.11 -6.03 3.79
CA GLY A 24 -5.90 -6.83 2.58
C GLY A 24 -6.75 -6.39 1.38
N ILE A 25 -7.92 -5.79 1.61
CA ILE A 25 -8.78 -5.22 0.56
C ILE A 25 -8.34 -3.81 0.20
N THR A 26 -8.23 -2.93 1.20
CA THR A 26 -8.15 -1.48 0.99
C THR A 26 -6.76 -1.01 0.58
N GLU A 27 -5.70 -1.79 0.83
CA GLU A 27 -4.33 -1.42 0.45
C GLU A 27 -4.16 -1.35 -1.08
N TRP A 28 -4.84 -2.21 -1.83
CA TRP A 28 -4.73 -2.28 -3.30
C TRP A 28 -5.73 -1.40 -4.03
N LEU A 29 -6.77 -0.99 -3.35
CA LEU A 29 -7.76 -0.05 -3.85
C LEU A 29 -7.31 1.40 -3.57
N PRO A 30 -7.68 2.37 -4.42
CA PRO A 30 -7.31 3.77 -4.21
C PRO A 30 -8.19 4.46 -3.15
N VAL A 31 -8.42 3.81 -1.99
CA VAL A 31 -9.39 4.23 -0.96
C VAL A 31 -8.79 4.46 0.44
N SER A 32 -7.46 4.37 0.58
CA SER A 32 -6.70 4.53 1.83
C SER A 32 -7.01 3.47 2.90
N SER A 33 -6.12 2.49 3.05
CA SER A 33 -6.17 1.47 4.12
C SER A 33 -6.12 2.11 5.52
N THR A 34 -5.21 3.06 5.74
CA THR A 34 -5.11 3.82 7.01
C THR A 34 -6.43 4.48 7.41
N GLY A 35 -7.13 5.10 6.45
CA GLY A 35 -8.44 5.69 6.72
C GLY A 35 -9.47 4.66 7.18
N HIS A 36 -9.47 3.47 6.59
CA HIS A 36 -10.37 2.39 6.97
C HIS A 36 -10.02 1.77 8.32
N LEU A 37 -8.72 1.59 8.63
CA LEU A 37 -8.30 1.10 9.95
C LEU A 37 -8.71 2.06 11.06
N ILE A 38 -8.55 3.37 10.88
CA ILE A 38 -9.02 4.40 11.82
C ILE A 38 -10.54 4.33 12.02
N LEU A 39 -11.30 4.12 10.96
CA LEU A 39 -12.76 3.94 11.07
C LEU A 39 -13.10 2.67 11.86
N VAL A 40 -12.44 1.55 11.59
CA VAL A 40 -12.66 0.31 12.35
C VAL A 40 -12.38 0.56 13.83
N ASP A 41 -11.26 1.21 14.18
CA ASP A 41 -10.89 1.51 15.56
C ASP A 41 -11.87 2.47 16.25
N ALA A 42 -12.50 3.37 15.51
CA ALA A 42 -13.51 4.27 16.04
C ALA A 42 -14.82 3.54 16.37
N PHE A 43 -15.26 2.61 15.52
CA PHE A 43 -16.52 1.88 15.69
C PHE A 43 -16.37 0.61 16.53
N TRP A 44 -15.24 -0.05 16.46
CA TRP A 44 -14.94 -1.28 17.18
C TRP A 44 -13.70 -1.10 18.04
N LYS A 45 -13.89 -0.38 19.16
CA LYS A 45 -12.80 -0.13 20.12
C LYS A 45 -12.32 -1.43 20.74
N THR A 46 -11.00 -1.50 20.96
CA THR A 46 -10.40 -2.65 21.63
C THR A 46 -10.93 -2.84 23.05
N SER A 47 -11.20 -4.06 23.43
CA SER A 47 -11.47 -4.47 24.82
C SER A 47 -10.20 -4.98 25.53
N ALA A 48 -9.05 -4.98 24.85
CA ALA A 48 -7.74 -5.41 25.38
C ALA A 48 -6.70 -4.27 25.30
N PRO A 49 -6.89 -3.14 26.03
CA PRO A 49 -6.01 -1.97 25.94
C PRO A 49 -4.59 -2.25 26.44
N GLU A 50 -4.38 -3.31 27.24
CA GLU A 50 -3.06 -3.73 27.69
C GLU A 50 -2.24 -4.38 26.57
N VAL A 51 -2.91 -5.00 25.59
CA VAL A 51 -2.28 -5.56 24.38
C VAL A 51 -2.13 -4.46 23.32
N PHE A 52 -3.19 -3.68 23.07
CA PHE A 52 -3.23 -2.59 22.10
C PHE A 52 -2.87 -1.25 22.76
N THR A 53 -1.62 -1.14 23.27
CA THR A 53 -1.08 0.16 23.69
C THR A 53 -0.95 1.10 22.50
N ALA A 54 -0.88 2.41 22.76
CA ALA A 54 -0.76 3.40 21.67
C ALA A 54 0.46 3.12 20.78
N GLU A 55 1.60 2.79 21.39
CA GLU A 55 2.84 2.50 20.67
C GLU A 55 2.74 1.19 19.86
N PHE A 56 2.07 0.17 20.43
CA PHE A 56 1.86 -1.10 19.72
C PHE A 56 0.90 -0.91 18.55
N THR A 57 -0.20 -0.18 18.72
CA THR A 57 -1.19 0.08 17.67
C THR A 57 -0.55 0.86 16.51
N GLU A 58 0.23 1.91 16.81
CA GLU A 58 0.96 2.67 15.79
C GLU A 58 1.92 1.79 14.96
N MET A 59 2.61 0.86 15.61
CA MET A 59 3.48 -0.10 14.93
C MET A 59 2.65 -1.15 14.18
N PHE A 60 1.60 -1.69 14.79
CA PHE A 60 0.73 -2.73 14.23
C PHE A 60 0.09 -2.29 12.91
N ASP A 61 -0.51 -1.08 12.85
CA ASP A 61 -1.17 -0.55 11.66
C ASP A 61 -0.26 -0.43 10.44
N VAL A 62 1.04 -0.27 10.67
CA VAL A 62 2.03 -0.22 9.59
C VAL A 62 2.57 -1.61 9.27
N VAL A 63 2.78 -2.47 10.26
CA VAL A 63 3.40 -3.79 10.07
C VAL A 63 2.44 -4.78 9.42
N ILE A 64 1.13 -4.69 9.67
CA ILE A 64 0.16 -5.60 9.01
C ILE A 64 0.17 -5.45 7.47
N GLN A 65 0.58 -4.29 6.96
CA GLN A 65 0.78 -4.06 5.52
C GLN A 65 1.82 -5.00 4.90
N LEU A 66 2.76 -5.52 5.71
CA LEU A 66 3.72 -6.53 5.22
C LEU A 66 3.02 -7.80 4.73
N GLY A 67 1.89 -8.17 5.34
CA GLY A 67 1.05 -9.26 4.83
C GLY A 67 0.58 -8.98 3.42
N ALA A 68 0.03 -7.81 3.18
CA ALA A 68 -0.44 -7.38 1.87
C ALA A 68 0.71 -7.34 0.85
N ILE A 69 1.87 -6.75 1.19
CA ILE A 69 2.97 -6.64 0.23
C ILE A 69 3.60 -7.99 -0.12
N LEU A 70 3.63 -8.95 0.80
CA LEU A 70 4.07 -10.31 0.51
C LEU A 70 3.17 -10.99 -0.55
N ALA A 71 1.88 -10.64 -0.61
CA ALA A 71 1.00 -11.11 -1.67
C ALA A 71 1.43 -10.58 -3.05
N VAL A 72 1.84 -9.30 -3.16
CA VAL A 72 2.41 -8.74 -4.41
C VAL A 72 3.68 -9.49 -4.80
N VAL A 73 4.60 -9.66 -3.86
CA VAL A 73 5.84 -10.40 -4.12
C VAL A 73 5.53 -11.81 -4.64
N THR A 74 4.54 -12.48 -4.06
CA THR A 74 4.14 -13.84 -4.45
C THR A 74 3.49 -13.86 -5.83
N VAL A 75 2.49 -12.99 -6.08
CA VAL A 75 1.75 -12.94 -7.35
C VAL A 75 2.67 -12.57 -8.52
N PHE A 76 3.57 -11.62 -8.30
CA PHE A 76 4.47 -11.10 -9.33
C PHE A 76 5.89 -11.67 -9.24
N PHE A 77 6.10 -12.75 -8.48
CA PHE A 77 7.43 -13.32 -8.22
C PHE A 77 8.23 -13.54 -9.50
N TYR A 78 7.62 -14.17 -10.52
CA TYR A 78 8.31 -14.40 -11.79
C TYR A 78 8.70 -13.08 -12.49
N LYS A 79 7.81 -12.09 -12.51
CA LYS A 79 8.09 -10.77 -13.12
C LYS A 79 9.21 -10.04 -12.39
N LEU A 80 9.24 -10.11 -11.07
CA LEU A 80 10.15 -9.37 -10.18
C LEU A 80 11.51 -10.06 -10.00
N ASN A 81 11.62 -11.39 -10.20
CA ASN A 81 12.85 -12.13 -10.00
C ASN A 81 13.78 -12.06 -11.24
N PRO A 82 14.90 -11.29 -11.21
CA PRO A 82 15.85 -11.20 -12.32
C PRO A 82 16.72 -12.46 -12.47
N PHE A 83 16.78 -13.30 -11.44
CA PHE A 83 17.65 -14.48 -11.41
C PHE A 83 16.97 -15.74 -11.90
N SER A 84 15.69 -15.68 -12.28
CA SER A 84 14.96 -16.85 -12.77
C SER A 84 15.67 -17.51 -13.97
N ALA A 85 15.92 -18.83 -13.87
CA ALA A 85 16.52 -19.60 -14.96
C ALA A 85 15.62 -19.68 -16.21
N ARG A 86 14.32 -19.47 -16.04
CA ARG A 86 13.33 -19.50 -17.14
C ARG A 86 13.29 -18.21 -17.96
N LYS A 87 14.01 -17.15 -17.54
CA LYS A 87 14.07 -15.86 -18.25
C LYS A 87 15.19 -15.83 -19.27
N THR A 88 14.91 -15.22 -20.43
CA THR A 88 15.95 -14.85 -21.42
C THR A 88 16.84 -13.74 -20.87
N LYS A 89 18.01 -13.52 -21.51
CA LYS A 89 18.90 -12.40 -21.15
C LYS A 89 18.18 -11.05 -21.22
N GLU A 90 17.38 -10.82 -22.25
CA GLU A 90 16.57 -9.61 -22.41
C GLU A 90 15.54 -9.44 -21.30
N GLN A 91 14.80 -10.50 -20.94
CA GLN A 91 13.82 -10.46 -19.84
C GLN A 91 14.49 -10.18 -18.50
N LYS A 92 15.69 -10.73 -18.24
CA LYS A 92 16.46 -10.41 -17.03
C LYS A 92 16.88 -8.95 -17.01
N HIS A 93 17.38 -8.42 -18.12
CA HIS A 93 17.72 -7.02 -18.26
C HIS A 93 16.51 -6.12 -18.01
N ASN A 94 15.37 -6.39 -18.63
CA ASN A 94 14.13 -5.63 -18.44
C ASN A 94 13.63 -5.66 -16.99
N THR A 95 13.83 -6.78 -16.28
CA THR A 95 13.50 -6.88 -14.84
C THR A 95 14.44 -6.00 -14.00
N ILE A 96 15.73 -5.97 -14.30
CA ILE A 96 16.68 -5.10 -13.60
C ILE A 96 16.36 -3.63 -13.87
N GLU A 97 16.05 -3.27 -15.12
CA GLU A 97 15.63 -1.91 -15.48
C GLU A 97 14.33 -1.49 -14.76
N LEU A 98 13.37 -2.42 -14.60
CA LEU A 98 12.18 -2.18 -13.80
C LEU A 98 12.53 -1.87 -12.34
N TRP A 99 13.41 -2.65 -11.71
CA TRP A 99 13.85 -2.42 -10.34
C TRP A 99 14.56 -1.08 -10.16
N LYS A 100 15.43 -0.68 -11.12
CA LYS A 100 16.07 0.64 -11.10
C LYS A 100 15.01 1.77 -11.09
N LYS A 101 13.98 1.65 -11.94
CA LYS A 101 12.87 2.62 -11.98
C LYS A 101 12.08 2.63 -10.66
N VAL A 102 11.84 1.46 -10.06
CA VAL A 102 11.19 1.34 -8.75
C VAL A 102 12.01 2.05 -7.67
N ILE A 103 13.32 1.79 -7.59
CA ILE A 103 14.20 2.45 -6.62
C ILE A 103 14.18 3.98 -6.80
N ILE A 104 14.31 4.47 -8.04
CA ILE A 104 14.25 5.91 -8.34
C ILE A 104 12.90 6.51 -7.92
N GLY A 105 11.79 5.79 -8.15
CA GLY A 105 10.47 6.22 -7.70
C GLY A 105 10.30 6.22 -6.18
N CYS A 106 11.08 5.44 -5.44
CA CYS A 106 11.04 5.42 -3.98
C CYS A 106 11.85 6.54 -3.32
N ILE A 107 12.85 7.11 -4.02
CA ILE A 107 13.77 8.10 -3.45
C ILE A 107 13.03 9.30 -2.83
N PRO A 108 12.10 10.00 -3.53
CA PRO A 108 11.47 11.19 -2.96
C PRO A 108 10.76 10.90 -1.64
N ALA A 109 9.87 9.91 -1.62
CA ALA A 109 9.11 9.56 -0.43
C ALA A 109 9.99 8.94 0.67
N GLY A 110 11.00 8.16 0.31
CA GLY A 110 11.95 7.59 1.29
C GLY A 110 12.75 8.67 2.00
N VAL A 111 13.32 9.63 1.27
CA VAL A 111 14.13 10.72 1.86
C VAL A 111 13.26 11.60 2.75
N ILE A 112 12.14 12.11 2.23
CA ILE A 112 11.26 13.01 2.98
C ILE A 112 10.57 12.29 4.14
N GLY A 113 10.13 11.04 3.93
CA GLY A 113 9.51 10.24 4.97
C GLY A 113 10.44 9.98 6.17
N ILE A 114 11.73 9.66 5.92
CA ILE A 114 12.69 9.46 7.01
C ILE A 114 13.00 10.78 7.74
N LEU A 115 13.21 11.87 7.01
CA LEU A 115 13.59 13.15 7.58
C LEU A 115 12.46 13.84 8.37
N PHE A 116 11.22 13.67 7.94
CA PHE A 116 10.07 14.41 8.46
C PHE A 116 9.01 13.54 9.14
N ASN A 117 9.30 12.24 9.37
CA ASN A 117 8.34 11.32 9.97
C ASN A 117 7.71 11.84 11.27
N ASP A 118 8.52 12.34 12.20
CA ASP A 118 8.04 12.79 13.52
C ASP A 118 7.19 14.08 13.43
N LEU A 119 7.47 14.93 12.44
CA LEU A 119 6.66 16.12 12.15
C LEU A 119 5.32 15.73 11.51
N ILE A 120 5.34 14.75 10.59
CA ILE A 120 4.14 14.21 9.94
C ILE A 120 3.23 13.59 10.99
N ASP A 121 3.77 12.72 11.82
CA ASP A 121 3.03 12.04 12.90
C ASP A 121 2.43 13.09 13.88
N LYS A 122 3.19 14.12 14.26
CA LYS A 122 2.75 15.15 15.22
C LYS A 122 1.64 16.07 14.70
N TYR A 123 1.72 16.50 13.44
CA TYR A 123 0.84 17.56 12.93
C TYR A 123 -0.25 17.07 11.99
N LEU A 124 -0.03 15.96 11.28
CA LEU A 124 -0.93 15.48 10.24
C LEU A 124 -1.74 14.24 10.66
N MET A 125 -1.30 13.48 11.68
CA MET A 125 -2.00 12.29 12.14
C MET A 125 -3.22 12.67 12.98
N ASN A 126 -4.27 13.17 12.33
CA ASN A 126 -5.54 13.46 12.97
C ASN A 126 -6.71 13.17 12.02
N TRP A 127 -7.88 12.88 12.58
CA TRP A 127 -9.06 12.47 11.84
C TRP A 127 -9.54 13.49 10.79
N LEU A 128 -9.36 14.78 11.05
CA LEU A 128 -9.77 15.85 10.14
C LEU A 128 -8.91 15.85 8.86
N VAL A 129 -7.58 15.74 9.01
CA VAL A 129 -6.66 15.63 7.87
C VAL A 129 -6.98 14.39 7.06
N VAL A 130 -7.20 13.25 7.71
CA VAL A 130 -7.58 11.99 7.05
C VAL A 130 -8.86 12.16 6.23
N ALA A 131 -9.91 12.74 6.83
CA ALA A 131 -11.18 12.95 6.15
C ALA A 131 -11.05 13.90 4.93
N ILE A 132 -10.34 15.01 5.09
CA ILE A 132 -10.09 15.96 4.00
C ILE A 132 -9.32 15.28 2.87
N MET A 133 -8.27 14.53 3.19
CA MET A 133 -7.45 13.87 2.17
C MET A 133 -8.19 12.76 1.43
N LEU A 134 -9.04 12.00 2.12
CA LEU A 134 -9.93 11.02 1.46
C LEU A 134 -10.83 11.69 0.42
N ILE A 135 -11.43 12.84 0.77
CA ILE A 135 -12.31 13.59 -0.17
C ILE A 135 -11.50 14.16 -1.33
N VAL A 136 -10.38 14.83 -1.05
CA VAL A 136 -9.55 15.48 -2.07
C VAL A 136 -8.99 14.46 -3.06
N VAL A 137 -8.44 13.36 -2.56
CA VAL A 137 -7.88 12.29 -3.42
C VAL A 137 -8.99 11.57 -4.20
N GLY A 138 -10.15 11.33 -3.56
CA GLY A 138 -11.31 10.76 -4.25
C GLY A 138 -11.79 11.64 -5.42
N ILE A 139 -11.93 12.94 -5.21
CA ILE A 139 -12.30 13.90 -6.28
C ILE A 139 -11.23 13.93 -7.37
N ALA A 140 -9.94 14.00 -6.99
CA ALA A 140 -8.84 13.98 -7.94
C ALA A 140 -8.82 12.71 -8.78
N PHE A 141 -9.10 11.55 -8.15
CA PHE A 141 -9.16 10.26 -8.86
C PHE A 141 -10.28 10.25 -9.90
N ILE A 142 -11.49 10.71 -9.54
CA ILE A 142 -12.63 10.82 -10.46
C ILE A 142 -12.30 11.76 -11.62
N ALA A 143 -11.73 12.93 -11.34
CA ALA A 143 -11.38 13.91 -12.36
C ALA A 143 -10.35 13.37 -13.36
N ILE A 144 -9.31 12.68 -12.86
CA ILE A 144 -8.29 12.05 -13.72
C ILE A 144 -8.87 10.90 -14.53
N GLU A 145 -9.74 10.10 -13.93
CA GLU A 145 -10.43 9.01 -14.61
C GLU A 145 -11.28 9.53 -15.78
N MET A 146 -12.09 10.57 -15.55
CA MET A 146 -12.90 11.22 -16.60
C MET A 146 -12.03 11.81 -17.72
N ARG A 147 -10.90 12.46 -17.38
CA ARG A 147 -9.93 12.95 -18.36
C ARG A 147 -9.37 11.82 -19.22
N ASN A 148 -8.97 10.73 -18.59
CA ASN A 148 -8.27 9.63 -19.26
C ASN A 148 -9.17 8.76 -20.16
N GLN A 149 -10.50 8.85 -20.00
CA GLN A 149 -11.43 8.27 -20.99
C GLN A 149 -11.24 8.86 -22.41
N LYS A 150 -10.74 10.11 -22.48
CA LYS A 150 -10.55 10.85 -23.73
C LYS A 150 -9.10 10.90 -24.22
N VAL A 151 -8.16 10.39 -23.41
CA VAL A 151 -6.71 10.46 -23.69
C VAL A 151 -6.15 9.06 -23.94
N ARG A 152 -5.50 8.86 -25.09
CA ARG A 152 -4.79 7.60 -25.35
C ARG A 152 -3.49 7.55 -24.53
N PRO A 153 -3.24 6.48 -23.77
CA PRO A 153 -2.01 6.34 -23.02
C PRO A 153 -0.82 6.15 -23.97
N SER A 154 0.30 6.80 -23.66
CA SER A 154 1.56 6.67 -24.41
C SER A 154 2.47 5.58 -23.83
N ILE A 155 2.26 5.19 -22.56
CA ILE A 155 3.04 4.18 -21.83
C ILE A 155 2.14 2.98 -21.52
N VAL A 156 2.24 1.96 -22.38
CA VAL A 156 1.44 0.71 -22.26
C VAL A 156 2.30 -0.52 -21.92
N LYS A 157 3.63 -0.32 -21.81
CA LYS A 157 4.60 -1.34 -21.41
C LYS A 157 5.65 -0.73 -20.48
N PHE A 158 6.21 -1.51 -19.55
CA PHE A 158 7.28 -1.03 -18.65
C PHE A 158 8.56 -0.61 -19.36
N THR A 159 8.84 -1.14 -20.54
CA THR A 159 9.98 -0.70 -21.37
C THR A 159 9.85 0.75 -21.83
N GLN A 160 8.62 1.25 -21.95
CA GLN A 160 8.34 2.65 -22.34
C GLN A 160 8.36 3.62 -21.14
N LEU A 161 8.27 3.10 -19.91
CA LEU A 161 8.36 3.92 -18.70
C LEU A 161 9.77 4.50 -18.58
N SER A 162 9.90 5.83 -18.66
CA SER A 162 11.19 6.50 -18.49
C SER A 162 11.58 6.64 -17.01
N TYR A 163 12.87 6.80 -16.72
CA TYR A 163 13.35 7.14 -15.37
C TYR A 163 12.75 8.46 -14.86
N LYS A 164 12.60 9.45 -15.76
CA LYS A 164 11.95 10.73 -15.43
C LYS A 164 10.50 10.52 -14.98
N THR A 165 9.72 9.73 -15.72
CA THR A 165 8.33 9.43 -15.34
C THR A 165 8.28 8.65 -14.03
N ALA A 166 9.17 7.68 -13.83
CA ALA A 166 9.29 6.93 -12.57
C ALA A 166 9.58 7.85 -11.38
N PHE A 167 10.51 8.80 -11.52
CA PHE A 167 10.82 9.80 -10.49
C PHE A 167 9.63 10.72 -10.21
N ILE A 168 8.93 11.19 -11.24
CA ILE A 168 7.74 12.05 -11.08
C ILE A 168 6.63 11.30 -10.32
N ILE A 169 6.38 10.01 -10.63
CA ILE A 169 5.44 9.19 -9.85
C ILE A 169 5.89 9.12 -8.39
N GLY A 170 7.20 9.02 -8.13
CA GLY A 170 7.78 9.08 -6.79
C GLY A 170 7.55 10.43 -6.09
N VAL A 171 7.58 11.55 -6.82
CA VAL A 171 7.21 12.86 -6.28
C VAL A 171 5.71 12.89 -5.91
N PHE A 172 4.83 12.34 -6.74
CA PHE A 172 3.43 12.18 -6.34
C PHE A 172 3.28 11.32 -5.08
N GLN A 173 4.11 10.29 -4.91
CA GLN A 173 4.12 9.46 -3.70
C GLN A 173 4.41 10.26 -2.42
N LEU A 174 5.07 11.43 -2.47
CA LEU A 174 5.23 12.31 -1.30
C LEU A 174 3.89 12.66 -0.65
N LEU A 175 2.85 12.84 -1.45
CA LEU A 175 1.52 13.15 -0.92
C LEU A 175 0.96 12.01 -0.06
N SER A 176 1.41 10.77 -0.25
CA SER A 176 0.99 9.63 0.57
C SER A 176 1.55 9.66 2.00
N LEU A 177 2.52 10.52 2.28
CA LEU A 177 2.98 10.78 3.65
C LEU A 177 1.93 11.53 4.48
N ILE A 178 0.96 12.20 3.83
CA ILE A 178 -0.17 12.82 4.51
C ILE A 178 -1.20 11.72 4.80
N PRO A 179 -1.55 11.45 6.06
CA PRO A 179 -2.52 10.42 6.44
C PRO A 179 -3.87 10.61 5.73
N GLY A 180 -4.47 9.50 5.31
CA GLY A 180 -5.70 9.55 4.50
C GLY A 180 -5.47 9.65 3.00
N THR A 181 -4.28 10.09 2.56
CA THR A 181 -3.91 10.00 1.14
C THR A 181 -3.59 8.55 0.80
N SER A 182 -4.43 7.95 -0.03
CA SER A 182 -4.15 6.62 -0.53
C SER A 182 -2.84 6.62 -1.33
N ARG A 183 -1.83 5.85 -0.88
CA ARG A 183 -0.57 5.69 -1.61
C ARG A 183 -0.82 5.14 -3.01
N SER A 184 -1.59 4.06 -3.10
CA SER A 184 -1.96 3.48 -4.40
C SER A 184 -2.74 4.49 -5.25
N GLY A 185 -3.69 5.22 -4.69
CA GLY A 185 -4.46 6.23 -5.39
C GLY A 185 -3.59 7.32 -6.01
N ILE A 186 -2.72 7.94 -5.21
CA ILE A 186 -1.92 9.08 -5.68
C ILE A 186 -0.83 8.68 -6.69
N THR A 187 -0.23 7.50 -6.55
CA THR A 187 0.75 7.00 -7.52
C THR A 187 0.11 6.56 -8.83
N ILE A 188 -1.11 6.00 -8.79
CA ILE A 188 -1.90 5.72 -10.00
C ILE A 188 -2.26 7.04 -10.71
N ILE A 189 -2.76 8.04 -9.98
CA ILE A 189 -3.04 9.38 -10.53
C ILE A 189 -1.79 9.95 -11.20
N GLY A 190 -0.64 9.95 -10.53
CA GLY A 190 0.63 10.40 -11.07
C GLY A 190 1.02 9.65 -12.35
N GLY A 191 0.92 8.33 -12.35
CA GLY A 191 1.20 7.51 -13.54
C GLY A 191 0.29 7.86 -14.71
N MET A 192 -1.02 7.95 -14.48
CA MET A 192 -2.01 8.27 -15.51
C MET A 192 -1.86 9.69 -16.06
N LEU A 193 -1.50 10.68 -15.24
CA LEU A 193 -1.23 12.06 -15.66
C LEU A 193 -0.03 12.14 -16.60
N PHE A 194 0.98 11.30 -16.37
CA PHE A 194 2.21 11.27 -17.17
C PHE A 194 2.23 10.16 -18.23
N GLY A 195 1.04 9.76 -18.69
CA GLY A 195 0.86 8.96 -19.90
C GLY A 195 0.85 7.45 -19.70
N CYS A 196 0.93 6.94 -18.48
CA CYS A 196 0.75 5.51 -18.22
C CYS A 196 -0.70 5.08 -18.47
N SER A 197 -0.88 3.90 -19.04
CA SER A 197 -2.17 3.23 -19.01
C SER A 197 -2.54 2.89 -17.56
N ARG A 198 -3.84 2.75 -17.26
CA ARG A 198 -4.31 2.34 -15.93
C ARG A 198 -3.59 1.09 -15.44
N PHE A 199 -3.45 0.11 -16.33
CA PHE A 199 -2.77 -1.14 -16.03
C PHE A 199 -1.31 -0.93 -15.60
N ILE A 200 -0.52 -0.17 -16.38
CA ILE A 200 0.88 0.11 -16.04
C ILE A 200 0.99 0.96 -14.78
N ALA A 201 0.11 1.95 -14.60
CA ALA A 201 0.08 2.77 -13.39
C ALA A 201 -0.22 1.93 -12.14
N ALA A 202 -1.24 1.05 -12.19
CA ALA A 202 -1.59 0.17 -11.07
C ALA A 202 -0.49 -0.86 -10.78
N GLU A 203 0.01 -1.56 -11.80
CA GLU A 203 1.07 -2.56 -11.61
C GLU A 203 2.36 -1.93 -11.11
N TYR A 204 2.76 -0.75 -11.61
CA TYR A 204 3.93 -0.01 -11.13
C TYR A 204 3.76 0.44 -9.68
N THR A 205 2.57 0.88 -9.30
CA THR A 205 2.21 1.22 -7.91
C THR A 205 2.42 0.03 -6.97
N PHE A 206 2.06 -1.19 -7.39
CA PHE A 206 2.31 -2.39 -6.59
C PHE A 206 3.80 -2.67 -6.41
N TYR A 207 4.61 -2.43 -7.44
CA TYR A 207 6.06 -2.61 -7.34
C TYR A 207 6.73 -1.54 -6.47
N LEU A 208 6.29 -0.28 -6.56
CA LEU A 208 6.73 0.80 -5.67
C LEU A 208 6.41 0.50 -4.20
N ALA A 209 5.31 -0.18 -3.93
CA ALA A 209 4.90 -0.56 -2.59
C ALA A 209 5.95 -1.44 -1.89
N ILE A 210 6.62 -2.33 -2.62
CA ILE A 210 7.53 -3.31 -2.03
C ILE A 210 8.61 -2.63 -1.18
N PRO A 211 9.53 -1.82 -1.73
CA PRO A 211 10.57 -1.22 -0.91
C PRO A 211 10.04 -0.20 0.11
N VAL A 212 8.98 0.54 -0.24
CA VAL A 212 8.41 1.57 0.64
C VAL A 212 7.78 0.95 1.89
N MET A 213 6.98 -0.10 1.74
CA MET A 213 6.30 -0.74 2.88
C MET A 213 7.29 -1.55 3.74
N PHE A 214 8.25 -2.24 3.13
CA PHE A 214 9.32 -2.87 3.91
C PHE A 214 10.12 -1.83 4.69
N GLY A 215 10.44 -0.68 4.09
CA GLY A 215 11.16 0.41 4.75
C GLY A 215 10.35 1.03 5.88
N ALA A 216 9.08 1.37 5.65
CA ALA A 216 8.20 1.97 6.65
C ALA A 216 7.95 1.03 7.83
N SER A 217 7.60 -0.24 7.56
CA SER A 217 7.37 -1.25 8.59
C SER A 217 8.65 -1.55 9.39
N GLY A 218 9.79 -1.65 8.71
CA GLY A 218 11.08 -1.82 9.38
C GLY A 218 11.41 -0.66 10.30
N LEU A 219 11.18 0.59 9.86
CA LEU A 219 11.41 1.79 10.68
C LEU A 219 10.50 1.83 11.92
N LYS A 220 9.19 1.56 11.75
CA LYS A 220 8.24 1.54 12.88
C LYS A 220 8.56 0.40 13.87
N LEU A 221 8.91 -0.78 13.35
CA LEU A 221 9.32 -1.92 14.20
C LEU A 221 10.59 -1.61 15.00
N VAL A 222 11.62 -1.04 14.37
CA VAL A 222 12.85 -0.65 15.07
C VAL A 222 12.56 0.43 16.11
N LYS A 223 11.78 1.48 15.77
CA LYS A 223 11.37 2.51 16.73
C LYS A 223 10.62 1.93 17.93
N PHE A 224 9.70 0.99 17.71
CA PHE A 224 8.97 0.28 18.77
C PHE A 224 9.92 -0.47 19.71
N LEU A 225 10.86 -1.25 19.16
CA LEU A 225 11.82 -2.02 19.96
C LEU A 225 12.80 -1.13 20.75
N VAL A 226 13.30 -0.05 20.13
CA VAL A 226 14.26 0.88 20.78
C VAL A 226 13.60 1.69 21.89
N LYS A 227 12.31 2.02 21.79
CA LYS A 227 11.56 2.71 22.87
C LYS A 227 11.23 1.81 24.07
N GLY A 228 11.79 0.60 24.13
CA GLY A 228 11.58 -0.38 25.20
C GLY A 228 10.33 -1.25 25.01
N GLY A 229 9.72 -1.20 23.82
CA GLY A 229 8.64 -2.09 23.41
C GLY A 229 9.21 -3.51 23.18
N GLY A 230 8.93 -4.44 24.10
CA GLY A 230 9.10 -5.87 23.82
C GLY A 230 7.77 -6.44 23.35
N PHE A 231 7.77 -7.35 22.40
CA PHE A 231 6.56 -8.09 22.07
C PHE A 231 6.18 -9.01 23.23
N SER A 232 4.95 -8.87 23.75
CA SER A 232 4.34 -9.98 24.47
C SER A 232 4.03 -11.12 23.49
N ALA A 233 3.87 -12.35 23.98
CA ALA A 233 3.46 -13.47 23.13
C ALA A 233 2.12 -13.18 22.44
N GLU A 234 1.19 -12.53 23.12
CA GLU A 234 -0.10 -12.13 22.56
C GLU A 234 0.04 -11.12 21.42
N GLN A 235 0.85 -10.08 21.61
CA GLN A 235 1.15 -9.08 20.57
C GLN A 235 1.80 -9.71 19.32
N PHE A 236 2.72 -10.64 19.53
CA PHE A 236 3.35 -11.35 18.42
C PHE A 236 2.32 -12.14 17.59
N PHE A 237 1.42 -12.91 18.27
CA PHE A 237 0.38 -13.66 17.56
C PHE A 237 -0.68 -12.76 16.91
N VAL A 238 -0.99 -11.62 17.52
CA VAL A 238 -1.90 -10.60 16.92
C VAL A 238 -1.35 -10.08 15.60
N VAL A 239 -0.08 -9.66 15.57
CA VAL A 239 0.57 -9.19 14.33
C VAL A 239 0.62 -10.31 13.29
N LEU A 240 1.06 -11.50 13.69
CA LEU A 240 1.19 -12.66 12.79
C LEU A 240 -0.15 -13.03 12.16
N LEU A 241 -1.22 -13.13 12.96
CA LEU A 241 -2.57 -13.45 12.48
C LEU A 241 -3.07 -12.40 11.49
N ALA A 242 -2.97 -11.11 11.84
CA ALA A 242 -3.39 -10.04 10.97
C ALA A 242 -2.63 -10.03 9.64
N MET A 243 -1.31 -10.25 9.67
CA MET A 243 -0.48 -10.36 8.46
C MET A 243 -0.88 -11.54 7.58
N VAL A 244 -1.15 -12.73 8.17
CA VAL A 244 -1.58 -13.92 7.42
C VAL A 244 -2.93 -13.70 6.75
N VAL A 245 -3.88 -13.08 7.47
CA VAL A 245 -5.19 -12.74 6.93
C VAL A 245 -5.06 -11.70 5.82
N SER A 246 -4.32 -10.62 6.06
CA SER A 246 -4.05 -9.56 5.06
C SER A 246 -3.39 -10.15 3.81
N TYR A 247 -2.41 -11.05 3.96
CA TYR A 247 -1.79 -11.77 2.84
C TYR A 247 -2.82 -12.58 2.02
N GLY A 248 -3.62 -13.41 2.69
CA GLY A 248 -4.61 -14.27 2.02
C GLY A 248 -5.65 -13.47 1.25
N VAL A 249 -6.19 -12.41 1.88
CA VAL A 249 -7.17 -11.51 1.25
C VAL A 249 -6.53 -10.74 0.09
N SER A 250 -5.33 -10.20 0.27
CA SER A 250 -4.59 -9.49 -0.78
C SER A 250 -4.31 -10.37 -2.00
N MET A 251 -3.99 -11.65 -1.80
CA MET A 251 -3.83 -12.62 -2.90
C MET A 251 -5.07 -12.72 -3.78
N ILE A 252 -6.25 -12.71 -3.17
CA ILE A 252 -7.54 -12.75 -3.88
C ILE A 252 -7.78 -11.43 -4.60
N VAL A 253 -7.65 -10.30 -3.88
CA VAL A 253 -7.93 -8.96 -4.39
C VAL A 253 -7.02 -8.62 -5.58
N ILE A 254 -5.71 -8.85 -5.48
CA ILE A 254 -4.77 -8.55 -6.57
C ILE A 254 -5.10 -9.40 -7.80
N LYS A 255 -5.37 -10.69 -7.62
CA LYS A 255 -5.75 -11.57 -8.74
C LYS A 255 -7.06 -11.16 -9.41
N PHE A 256 -7.98 -10.56 -8.65
CA PHE A 256 -9.23 -10.03 -9.19
C PHE A 256 -9.02 -8.68 -9.91
N LEU A 257 -8.25 -7.76 -9.31
CA LEU A 257 -8.04 -6.42 -9.86
C LEU A 257 -7.26 -6.42 -11.17
N MET A 258 -6.29 -7.31 -11.35
CA MET A 258 -5.45 -7.33 -12.54
C MET A 258 -6.23 -7.67 -13.82
N PRO A 259 -7.05 -8.74 -13.88
CA PRO A 259 -7.91 -9.01 -15.03
C PRO A 259 -8.91 -7.89 -15.33
N VAL A 260 -9.53 -7.28 -14.30
CA VAL A 260 -10.47 -6.16 -14.48
C VAL A 260 -9.78 -4.97 -15.14
N SER A 261 -8.55 -4.67 -14.74
CA SER A 261 -7.75 -3.62 -15.40
C SER A 261 -7.42 -3.96 -16.86
N TYR A 262 -7.28 -5.24 -17.21
CA TYR A 262 -7.08 -5.69 -18.59
C TYR A 262 -8.35 -5.57 -19.44
N THR A 263 -9.50 -6.02 -18.94
CA THR A 263 -10.75 -6.07 -19.71
C THR A 263 -11.26 -4.69 -20.07
N HIS A 264 -11.08 -3.70 -19.23
CA HIS A 264 -11.43 -2.30 -19.55
C HIS A 264 -10.47 -1.62 -20.53
N LEU A 265 -9.29 -2.20 -20.79
CA LEU A 265 -8.33 -1.72 -21.80
C LEU A 265 -8.51 -2.37 -23.17
N THR A 266 -9.19 -3.52 -23.22
CA THR A 266 -9.41 -4.29 -24.46
C THR A 266 -10.86 -4.28 -24.93
N LEU A 267 -11.65 -3.25 -24.65
CA LEU A 267 -12.85 -3.03 -25.41
C LEU A 267 -12.42 -2.81 -26.88
N PRO A 268 -12.75 -3.74 -27.78
CA PRO A 268 -12.34 -3.62 -29.15
C PRO A 268 -13.01 -2.38 -29.74
N THR A 269 -12.21 -1.43 -30.19
CA THR A 269 -12.62 -0.40 -31.16
C THR A 269 -12.90 -1.04 -32.52
N ASN A 270 -13.49 -2.22 -32.56
CA ASN A 270 -13.89 -2.92 -33.77
C ASN A 270 -15.43 -3.00 -33.86
N SER A 271 -16.06 -1.86 -33.74
CA SER A 271 -17.45 -1.75 -34.24
C SER A 271 -17.67 -0.34 -34.78
N LEU A 272 -16.97 -0.03 -35.85
CA LEU A 272 -17.41 1.00 -36.84
C LEU A 272 -16.45 0.89 -38.05
N VAL A 273 -16.69 -0.08 -38.91
CA VAL A 273 -16.64 0.09 -40.38
C VAL A 273 -17.88 -0.55 -40.91
#